data_59cac1b6357fbb738e1fcf96b6691824
#
_entry.id   59cac1b6357fbb738e1fcf96b6691824
#
_cell.length_a   1.000
_cell.length_b   1.000
_cell.length_c   1.000
_cell.angle_alpha   90.00
_cell.angle_beta   90.00
_cell.angle_gamma   90.00
#
_symmetry.space_group_name_H-M   'P 1'
#
loop_
_entity.id
_entity.type
_entity.pdbx_description
1 polymer ?
#
loop_
_entity_poly.entity_id
_entity_poly.type
_entity_poly.pdbx_seq_one_letter_code
_entity_poly.pdbx_strand_id
1 'polypeptide(L)'
;MSTTLDTRPDETSSRRRWLVLAVMSIGTLIVFIDNTVVNTALPAISIDLGASTSTLQWIVDAYVLVLAGLLLLGGSLGDRFGRKRWMIVGLFVFGAGSVGAALTTTAGGLVGFRGVQGLGAALVLPATLSIITNVFPRGERAKAIGIWTAVGGLGIGLGPVLGGWLVDNIGWSSVFWLHIPILAAALIGMIFVPESRDERDLGLDLPGALLSTTGLIALVYGIIQGPEAGWSSPEILVAFGLAVTLLTGFAVVEARSEAPMLPLRFFRQRDFTGAVLTLGLIIFGMLVTFFFLTQFFQIVQGRSAFEAGLLIIPASVGMILGAPLSGVLVKKIGPRYLVLAMAGAMITGVLLLTGVEIDSSTLSIIIPLGIFGFGAGLGMPALTDTVMAAVPEADAGVGSAVNDVSRELGGALGIATIGSFVSSFYRSNVSDALVGTVPNEVVELVGESVGVATVVAASLPEEVGATVIAAANQAFIDAMNTGFRISAAVLVSAIVIAFTLIPRQMRAEQATEERKVDDPAGAVPEPSAA
;
A
#
# COMPACT_ATOMS: atom_id res chain seq x y z
N MET A 1 -38.58 47.63 8.02
CA MET A 1 -37.17 47.76 7.56
C MET A 1 -36.49 46.40 7.80
N SER A 2 -36.59 45.51 6.82
CA SER A 2 -36.04 44.14 6.87
C SER A 2 -34.67 44.19 6.20
N THR A 3 -33.63 44.12 6.98
CA THR A 3 -32.25 43.93 6.49
C THR A 3 -32.07 42.46 6.08
N THR A 4 -32.20 42.22 4.78
CA THR A 4 -31.73 40.98 4.16
C THR A 4 -30.21 40.90 4.34
N LEU A 5 -29.75 40.02 5.25
CA LEU A 5 -28.36 39.61 5.34
C LEU A 5 -27.99 38.95 4.02
N ASP A 6 -27.16 39.65 3.25
CA ASP A 6 -26.53 39.18 2.02
C ASP A 6 -25.56 38.04 2.39
N THR A 7 -26.03 36.79 2.32
CA THR A 7 -25.23 35.57 2.55
C THR A 7 -24.51 35.16 1.28
N ARG A 8 -23.69 36.05 0.70
CA ARG A 8 -22.67 35.59 -0.25
C ARG A 8 -21.64 34.76 0.50
N PRO A 9 -21.33 33.56 0.06
CA PRO A 9 -20.19 32.81 0.64
C PRO A 9 -18.95 33.67 0.48
N ASP A 10 -18.29 33.97 1.58
CA ASP A 10 -17.08 34.76 1.64
C ASP A 10 -16.03 34.16 0.69
N GLU A 11 -15.73 34.83 -0.45
CA GLU A 11 -14.79 34.33 -1.48
C GLU A 11 -13.41 34.08 -0.89
N THR A 12 -13.03 34.82 0.14
CA THR A 12 -11.79 34.62 0.90
C THR A 12 -11.79 33.28 1.67
N SER A 13 -12.95 32.87 2.19
CA SER A 13 -13.09 31.57 2.87
C SER A 13 -13.03 30.40 1.88
N SER A 14 -13.59 30.57 0.68
CA SER A 14 -13.51 29.57 -0.39
C SER A 14 -12.07 29.33 -0.86
N ARG A 15 -11.35 30.41 -1.19
CA ARG A 15 -9.96 30.34 -1.65
C ARG A 15 -9.03 29.67 -0.61
N ARG A 16 -9.25 29.96 0.67
CA ARG A 16 -8.50 29.33 1.77
C ARG A 16 -8.75 27.82 1.86
N ARG A 17 -9.99 27.35 1.68
CA ARG A 17 -10.32 25.92 1.71
C ARG A 17 -9.59 25.14 0.63
N TRP A 18 -9.53 25.67 -0.61
CA TRP A 18 -8.81 25.04 -1.70
C TRP A 18 -7.30 25.02 -1.49
N LEU A 19 -6.75 26.05 -0.82
CA LEU A 19 -5.34 26.06 -0.43
C LEU A 19 -5.05 24.98 0.62
N VAL A 20 -5.93 24.82 1.62
CA VAL A 20 -5.81 23.73 2.60
C VAL A 20 -5.84 22.38 1.90
N LEU A 21 -6.76 22.16 0.93
CA LEU A 21 -6.79 20.94 0.15
C LEU A 21 -5.46 20.68 -0.58
N ALA A 22 -4.88 21.70 -1.20
CA ALA A 22 -3.59 21.56 -1.87
C ALA A 22 -2.47 21.12 -0.88
N VAL A 23 -2.43 21.71 0.31
CA VAL A 23 -1.46 21.33 1.35
C VAL A 23 -1.68 19.89 1.84
N MET A 24 -2.93 19.48 2.07
CA MET A 24 -3.26 18.10 2.46
C MET A 24 -2.90 17.11 1.36
N SER A 25 -3.16 17.48 0.11
CA SER A 25 -2.79 16.65 -1.06
C SER A 25 -1.28 16.50 -1.20
N ILE A 26 -0.48 17.54 -0.88
CA ILE A 26 0.99 17.43 -0.85
C ILE A 26 1.43 16.44 0.24
N GLY A 27 0.82 16.48 1.44
CA GLY A 27 1.11 15.55 2.52
C GLY A 27 0.80 14.09 2.13
N THR A 28 -0.30 13.87 1.45
CA THR A 28 -0.66 12.54 0.91
C THR A 28 0.28 12.10 -0.20
N LEU A 29 0.63 13.00 -1.11
CA LEU A 29 1.52 12.74 -2.24
C LEU A 29 2.86 12.18 -1.77
N ILE A 30 3.45 12.73 -0.68
CA ILE A 30 4.71 12.25 -0.11
C ILE A 30 4.62 10.78 0.27
N VAL A 31 3.56 10.39 0.99
CA VAL A 31 3.36 9.01 1.47
C VAL A 31 3.22 8.04 0.29
N PHE A 32 2.45 8.40 -0.73
CA PHE A 32 2.23 7.53 -1.90
C PHE A 32 3.41 7.48 -2.87
N ILE A 33 4.17 8.58 -3.03
CA ILE A 33 5.43 8.56 -3.79
C ILE A 33 6.44 7.66 -3.07
N ASP A 34 6.60 7.80 -1.76
CA ASP A 34 7.55 7.00 -0.98
C ASP A 34 7.33 5.50 -1.16
N ASN A 35 6.08 5.04 -1.09
CA ASN A 35 5.71 3.64 -1.30
C ASN A 35 6.15 3.06 -2.66
N THR A 36 6.29 3.88 -3.68
CA THR A 36 6.59 3.42 -5.04
C THR A 36 8.01 3.76 -5.49
N VAL A 37 8.54 4.91 -5.08
CA VAL A 37 9.89 5.35 -5.45
C VAL A 37 10.97 4.46 -4.86
N VAL A 38 10.78 3.97 -3.62
CA VAL A 38 11.74 3.08 -2.96
C VAL A 38 11.83 1.73 -3.67
N ASN A 39 10.71 1.18 -4.14
CA ASN A 39 10.74 -0.07 -4.91
C ASN A 39 11.63 0.03 -6.16
N THR A 40 11.64 1.19 -6.82
CA THR A 40 12.50 1.43 -7.99
C THR A 40 13.99 1.48 -7.63
N ALA A 41 14.32 1.90 -6.40
CA ALA A 41 15.68 2.00 -5.90
C ALA A 41 16.24 0.66 -5.34
N LEU A 42 15.38 -0.33 -5.04
CA LEU A 42 15.79 -1.59 -4.40
C LEU A 42 16.93 -2.31 -5.12
N PRO A 43 16.93 -2.44 -6.48
CA PRO A 43 18.04 -3.08 -7.17
C PRO A 43 19.37 -2.36 -6.99
N ALA A 44 19.38 -1.04 -7.07
CA ALA A 44 20.58 -0.24 -6.82
C ALA A 44 21.05 -0.35 -5.36
N ILE A 45 20.12 -0.38 -4.40
CA ILE A 45 20.41 -0.61 -2.97
C ILE A 45 21.00 -2.01 -2.76
N SER A 46 20.46 -3.04 -3.43
CA SER A 46 20.98 -4.41 -3.33
C SER A 46 22.45 -4.48 -3.76
N ILE A 47 22.79 -3.81 -4.86
CA ILE A 47 24.15 -3.81 -5.41
C ILE A 47 25.09 -2.97 -4.54
N ASP A 48 24.69 -1.77 -4.15
CA ASP A 48 25.56 -0.80 -3.45
C ASP A 48 25.80 -1.16 -1.98
N LEU A 49 24.78 -1.67 -1.28
CA LEU A 49 24.85 -2.05 0.13
C LEU A 49 25.01 -3.56 0.37
N GLY A 50 25.09 -4.38 -0.69
CA GLY A 50 25.15 -5.83 -0.58
C GLY A 50 23.93 -6.44 0.12
N ALA A 51 22.72 -5.86 -0.11
CA ALA A 51 21.52 -6.24 0.61
C ALA A 51 20.95 -7.56 0.07
N SER A 52 20.70 -8.53 0.97
CA SER A 52 20.00 -9.78 0.66
C SER A 52 18.53 -9.52 0.34
N THR A 53 17.84 -10.52 -0.23
CA THR A 53 16.40 -10.42 -0.52
C THR A 53 15.59 -10.14 0.75
N SER A 54 15.93 -10.77 1.87
CA SER A 54 15.27 -10.52 3.17
C SER A 54 15.47 -9.08 3.65
N THR A 55 16.67 -8.52 3.44
CA THR A 55 16.95 -7.12 3.78
C THR A 55 16.16 -6.15 2.89
N LEU A 56 16.03 -6.44 1.60
CA LEU A 56 15.19 -5.64 0.69
C LEU A 56 13.71 -5.67 1.10
N GLN A 57 13.20 -6.83 1.53
CA GLN A 57 11.86 -6.95 2.11
C GLN A 57 11.71 -6.04 3.33
N TRP A 58 12.68 -6.08 4.27
CA TRP A 58 12.67 -5.24 5.45
C TRP A 58 12.74 -3.74 5.14
N ILE A 59 13.44 -3.31 4.10
CA ILE A 59 13.47 -1.89 3.68
C ILE A 59 12.06 -1.42 3.30
N VAL A 60 11.24 -2.26 2.70
CA VAL A 60 9.84 -1.94 2.38
C VAL A 60 8.95 -2.13 3.61
N ASP A 61 9.03 -3.28 4.25
CA ASP A 61 8.08 -3.70 5.28
C ASP A 61 8.23 -2.93 6.59
N ALA A 62 9.43 -2.49 6.97
CA ALA A 62 9.63 -1.68 8.18
C ALA A 62 8.80 -0.39 8.15
N TYR A 63 8.74 0.27 6.99
CA TYR A 63 7.89 1.45 6.79
C TYR A 63 6.41 1.08 6.90
N VAL A 64 5.99 0.09 6.13
CA VAL A 64 4.58 -0.29 6.00
C VAL A 64 4.00 -0.82 7.33
N LEU A 65 4.76 -1.64 8.06
CA LEU A 65 4.32 -2.21 9.33
C LEU A 65 4.17 -1.14 10.43
N VAL A 66 5.12 -0.22 10.52
CA VAL A 66 5.03 0.88 11.49
C VAL A 66 3.89 1.82 11.12
N LEU A 67 3.75 2.15 9.81
CA LEU A 67 2.61 2.94 9.32
C LEU A 67 1.29 2.26 9.67
N ALA A 68 1.08 1.00 9.27
CA ALA A 68 -0.17 0.29 9.48
C ALA A 68 -0.50 0.11 10.97
N GLY A 69 0.50 -0.27 11.77
CA GLY A 69 0.32 -0.51 13.20
C GLY A 69 -0.01 0.76 14.00
N LEU A 70 0.50 1.92 13.57
CA LEU A 70 0.32 3.20 14.27
C LEU A 70 -0.70 4.14 13.60
N LEU A 71 -1.28 3.76 12.46
CA LEU A 71 -2.20 4.62 11.70
C LEU A 71 -3.41 5.07 12.55
N LEU A 72 -4.05 4.13 13.24
CA LEU A 72 -5.21 4.40 14.09
C LEU A 72 -4.82 5.27 15.30
N LEU A 73 -3.67 4.99 15.90
CA LEU A 73 -3.14 5.81 16.99
C LEU A 73 -2.83 7.23 16.51
N GLY A 74 -2.23 7.38 15.33
CA GLY A 74 -1.94 8.67 14.72
C GLY A 74 -3.19 9.50 14.50
N GLY A 75 -4.27 8.88 14.02
CA GLY A 75 -5.59 9.50 13.90
C GLY A 75 -6.12 9.98 15.24
N SER A 76 -6.13 9.12 16.25
CA SER A 76 -6.61 9.44 17.61
C SER A 76 -5.79 10.55 18.29
N LEU A 77 -4.47 10.55 18.10
CA LEU A 77 -3.60 11.63 18.60
C LEU A 77 -3.93 12.98 17.94
N GLY A 78 -4.17 12.98 16.63
CA GLY A 78 -4.59 14.18 15.89
C GLY A 78 -5.94 14.70 16.37
N ASP A 79 -6.91 13.82 16.52
CA ASP A 79 -8.26 14.17 16.96
C ASP A 79 -8.28 14.74 18.40
N ARG A 80 -7.51 14.17 19.30
CA ARG A 80 -7.47 14.60 20.70
C ARG A 80 -6.63 15.86 20.95
N PHE A 81 -5.42 15.92 20.38
CA PHE A 81 -4.43 16.96 20.69
C PHE A 81 -4.27 18.03 19.62
N GLY A 82 -4.95 17.89 18.49
CA GLY A 82 -4.91 18.83 17.38
C GLY A 82 -4.30 18.25 16.11
N ARG A 83 -5.12 18.19 15.06
CA ARG A 83 -4.78 17.55 13.77
C ARG A 83 -3.61 18.25 13.07
N LYS A 84 -3.60 19.59 13.05
CA LYS A 84 -2.51 20.38 12.48
C LYS A 84 -1.19 20.13 13.22
N ARG A 85 -1.19 20.14 14.55
CA ARG A 85 0.03 19.95 15.37
C ARG A 85 0.65 18.59 15.11
N TRP A 86 -0.15 17.52 15.16
CA TRP A 86 0.34 16.16 14.96
C TRP A 86 0.75 15.89 13.51
N MET A 87 0.10 16.51 12.54
CA MET A 87 0.56 16.48 11.16
C MET A 87 1.93 17.15 11.00
N ILE A 88 2.17 18.29 11.64
CA ILE A 88 3.50 18.94 11.61
C ILE A 88 4.56 18.04 12.25
N VAL A 89 4.28 17.43 13.41
CA VAL A 89 5.18 16.45 14.03
C VAL A 89 5.46 15.29 13.07
N GLY A 90 4.42 14.73 12.45
CA GLY A 90 4.57 13.66 11.46
C GLY A 90 5.45 14.03 10.27
N LEU A 91 5.28 15.24 9.72
CA LEU A 91 6.11 15.74 8.62
C LEU A 91 7.59 15.88 9.05
N PHE A 92 7.87 16.36 10.26
CA PHE A 92 9.25 16.44 10.78
C PHE A 92 9.84 15.05 11.04
N VAL A 93 9.09 14.12 11.62
CA VAL A 93 9.54 12.74 11.86
C VAL A 93 9.83 12.03 10.53
N PHE A 94 8.94 12.16 9.56
CA PHE A 94 9.13 11.61 8.22
C PHE A 94 10.38 12.21 7.55
N GLY A 95 10.55 13.53 7.66
CA GLY A 95 11.72 14.24 7.13
C GLY A 95 13.03 13.77 7.77
N ALA A 96 13.06 13.63 9.09
CA ALA A 96 14.21 13.08 9.81
C ALA A 96 14.56 11.66 9.36
N GLY A 97 13.53 10.80 9.20
CA GLY A 97 13.67 9.47 8.62
C GLY A 97 14.24 9.52 7.19
N SER A 98 13.74 10.43 6.35
CA SER A 98 14.21 10.60 4.96
C SER A 98 15.68 11.04 4.91
N VAL A 99 16.07 12.02 5.71
CA VAL A 99 17.48 12.47 5.79
C VAL A 99 18.37 11.34 6.30
N GLY A 100 17.95 10.64 7.35
CA GLY A 100 18.69 9.49 7.87
C GLY A 100 18.85 8.37 6.85
N ALA A 101 17.79 8.04 6.12
CA ALA A 101 17.80 7.05 5.04
C ALA A 101 18.74 7.46 3.89
N ALA A 102 18.74 8.75 3.51
CA ALA A 102 19.60 9.27 2.46
C ALA A 102 21.10 9.27 2.83
N LEU A 103 21.43 9.41 4.11
CA LEU A 103 22.80 9.51 4.61
C LEU A 103 23.36 8.18 5.11
N THR A 104 22.54 7.14 5.27
CA THR A 104 23.02 5.85 5.76
C THR A 104 23.87 5.12 4.73
N THR A 105 24.87 4.40 5.22
CA THR A 105 25.79 3.57 4.43
C THR A 105 25.60 2.07 4.73
N THR A 106 24.56 1.71 5.50
CA THR A 106 24.29 0.32 5.86
C THR A 106 22.83 -0.03 5.61
N ALA A 107 22.58 -1.23 5.13
CA ALA A 107 21.22 -1.73 4.87
C ALA A 107 20.37 -1.79 6.15
N GLY A 108 20.95 -2.19 7.30
CA GLY A 108 20.26 -2.18 8.59
C GLY A 108 19.90 -0.77 9.07
N GLY A 109 20.77 0.23 8.86
CA GLY A 109 20.46 1.62 9.10
C GLY A 109 19.30 2.11 8.25
N LEU A 110 19.26 1.72 6.97
CA LEU A 110 18.17 2.04 6.06
C LEU A 110 16.83 1.48 6.56
N VAL A 111 16.80 0.22 6.98
CA VAL A 111 15.60 -0.42 7.60
C VAL A 111 15.13 0.38 8.81
N GLY A 112 16.04 0.80 9.71
CA GLY A 112 15.70 1.59 10.88
C GLY A 112 15.07 2.95 10.51
N PHE A 113 15.65 3.67 9.55
CA PHE A 113 15.10 4.96 9.10
C PHE A 113 13.79 4.80 8.32
N ARG A 114 13.56 3.68 7.63
CA ARG A 114 12.25 3.33 7.06
C ARG A 114 11.18 3.21 8.14
N GLY A 115 11.49 2.58 9.27
CA GLY A 115 10.58 2.55 10.43
C GLY A 115 10.25 3.96 10.95
N VAL A 116 11.25 4.87 11.03
CA VAL A 116 11.03 6.29 11.41
C VAL A 116 10.14 7.01 10.39
N GLN A 117 10.32 6.79 9.09
CA GLN A 117 9.43 7.33 8.06
C GLN A 117 8.00 6.79 8.23
N GLY A 118 7.83 5.50 8.50
CA GLY A 118 6.52 4.88 8.77
C GLY A 118 5.79 5.52 9.95
N LEU A 119 6.51 5.82 11.04
CA LEU A 119 5.95 6.56 12.17
C LEU A 119 5.48 7.96 11.75
N GLY A 120 6.27 8.70 10.97
CA GLY A 120 5.89 10.00 10.44
C GLY A 120 4.63 9.93 9.55
N ALA A 121 4.59 8.96 8.64
CA ALA A 121 3.46 8.73 7.73
C ALA A 121 2.16 8.39 8.48
N ALA A 122 2.26 7.60 9.56
CA ALA A 122 1.12 7.25 10.42
C ALA A 122 0.46 8.47 11.10
N LEU A 123 1.22 9.53 11.32
CA LEU A 123 0.69 10.80 11.85
C LEU A 123 0.15 11.71 10.74
N VAL A 124 0.74 11.66 9.54
CA VAL A 124 0.36 12.53 8.42
C VAL A 124 -0.92 12.06 7.73
N LEU A 125 -1.00 10.79 7.36
CA LEU A 125 -2.05 10.29 6.47
C LEU A 125 -3.48 10.47 7.02
N PRO A 126 -3.83 10.05 8.26
CA PRO A 126 -5.17 10.25 8.80
C PRO A 126 -5.49 11.72 9.05
N ALA A 127 -4.50 12.54 9.41
CA ALA A 127 -4.69 13.97 9.63
C ALA A 127 -5.12 14.69 8.35
N THR A 128 -4.62 14.30 7.16
CA THR A 128 -4.97 14.93 5.89
C THR A 128 -6.46 14.84 5.60
N LEU A 129 -7.04 13.65 5.70
CA LEU A 129 -8.46 13.42 5.43
C LEU A 129 -9.34 14.07 6.50
N SER A 130 -8.96 13.97 7.77
CA SER A 130 -9.66 14.60 8.89
C SER A 130 -9.72 16.13 8.77
N ILE A 131 -8.63 16.79 8.34
CA ILE A 131 -8.60 18.23 8.10
C ILE A 131 -9.50 18.61 6.92
N ILE A 132 -9.45 17.86 5.80
CA ILE A 132 -10.32 18.11 4.63
C ILE A 132 -11.79 18.03 5.03
N THR A 133 -12.20 16.99 5.74
CA THR A 133 -13.60 16.79 6.16
C THR A 133 -14.08 17.85 7.14
N ASN A 134 -13.17 18.43 7.93
CA ASN A 134 -13.49 19.53 8.84
C ASN A 134 -13.64 20.87 8.12
N VAL A 135 -12.76 21.17 7.14
CA VAL A 135 -12.72 22.49 6.46
C VAL A 135 -13.76 22.62 5.36
N PHE A 136 -14.14 21.52 4.70
CA PHE A 136 -15.08 21.57 3.59
C PHE A 136 -16.53 21.34 4.04
N PRO A 137 -17.51 22.17 3.56
CA PRO A 137 -18.92 21.94 3.81
C PRO A 137 -19.38 20.63 3.13
N ARG A 138 -20.45 20.00 3.67
CA ARG A 138 -20.95 18.69 3.21
C ARG A 138 -21.12 18.59 1.69
N GLY A 139 -21.61 19.65 1.02
CA GLY A 139 -21.83 19.67 -0.43
C GLY A 139 -20.57 19.65 -1.28
N GLU A 140 -19.41 20.04 -0.74
CA GLU A 140 -18.12 20.10 -1.46
C GLU A 140 -17.14 18.99 -1.04
N ARG A 141 -17.43 18.26 0.05
CA ARG A 141 -16.52 17.22 0.60
C ARG A 141 -16.19 16.13 -0.41
N ALA A 142 -17.18 15.61 -1.11
CA ALA A 142 -16.98 14.55 -2.10
C ALA A 142 -16.02 14.99 -3.21
N LYS A 143 -16.12 16.26 -3.66
CA LYS A 143 -15.20 16.82 -4.66
C LYS A 143 -13.78 16.97 -4.10
N ALA A 144 -13.65 17.46 -2.87
CA ALA A 144 -12.36 17.66 -2.22
C ALA A 144 -11.65 16.31 -1.98
N ILE A 145 -12.36 15.30 -1.47
CA ILE A 145 -11.84 13.95 -1.27
C ILE A 145 -11.47 13.30 -2.61
N GLY A 146 -12.27 13.50 -3.65
CA GLY A 146 -11.96 13.01 -5.00
C GLY A 146 -10.65 13.58 -5.56
N ILE A 147 -10.39 14.88 -5.36
CA ILE A 147 -9.11 15.52 -5.76
C ILE A 147 -7.95 14.96 -4.91
N TRP A 148 -8.14 14.85 -3.59
CA TRP A 148 -7.14 14.29 -2.68
C TRP A 148 -6.76 12.86 -3.08
N THR A 149 -7.74 12.01 -3.38
CA THR A 149 -7.51 10.63 -3.86
C THR A 149 -6.80 10.61 -5.21
N ALA A 150 -7.18 11.51 -6.14
CA ALA A 150 -6.53 11.60 -7.45
C ALA A 150 -5.05 11.99 -7.34
N VAL A 151 -4.70 12.90 -6.42
CA VAL A 151 -3.30 13.28 -6.15
C VAL A 151 -2.53 12.11 -5.55
N GLY A 152 -3.14 11.32 -4.64
CA GLY A 152 -2.54 10.07 -4.16
C GLY A 152 -2.25 9.09 -5.31
N GLY A 153 -3.21 8.90 -6.21
CA GLY A 153 -3.04 8.06 -7.41
C GLY A 153 -1.94 8.57 -8.35
N LEU A 154 -1.78 9.88 -8.51
CA LEU A 154 -0.66 10.47 -9.24
C LEU A 154 0.68 10.14 -8.58
N GLY A 155 0.75 10.13 -7.25
CA GLY A 155 1.96 9.73 -6.51
C GLY A 155 2.40 8.30 -6.86
N ILE A 156 1.46 7.38 -6.93
CA ILE A 156 1.73 5.97 -7.31
C ILE A 156 2.30 5.89 -8.74
N GLY A 157 1.72 6.63 -9.69
CA GLY A 157 2.16 6.61 -11.08
C GLY A 157 3.49 7.34 -11.33
N LEU A 158 3.72 8.45 -10.64
CA LEU A 158 4.93 9.26 -10.80
C LEU A 158 6.15 8.68 -10.07
N GLY A 159 5.92 7.94 -8.96
CA GLY A 159 7.01 7.40 -8.13
C GLY A 159 8.05 6.60 -8.93
N PRO A 160 7.66 5.57 -9.72
CA PRO A 160 8.62 4.79 -10.49
C PRO A 160 9.39 5.59 -11.52
N VAL A 161 8.75 6.56 -12.19
CA VAL A 161 9.38 7.39 -13.23
C VAL A 161 10.36 8.38 -12.62
N LEU A 162 9.93 9.11 -11.58
CA LEU A 162 10.79 10.05 -10.85
C LEU A 162 11.92 9.30 -10.13
N GLY A 163 11.58 8.19 -9.49
CA GLY A 163 12.55 7.33 -8.80
C GLY A 163 13.60 6.80 -9.76
N GLY A 164 13.18 6.29 -10.91
CA GLY A 164 14.08 5.79 -11.94
C GLY A 164 15.04 6.87 -12.44
N TRP A 165 14.51 8.06 -12.78
CA TRP A 165 15.37 9.17 -13.21
C TRP A 165 16.37 9.58 -12.14
N LEU A 166 15.94 9.65 -10.87
CA LEU A 166 16.81 10.00 -9.75
C LEU A 166 17.89 8.95 -9.51
N VAL A 167 17.53 7.67 -9.54
CA VAL A 167 18.47 6.56 -9.35
C VAL A 167 19.53 6.55 -10.44
N ASP A 168 19.13 6.70 -11.71
CA ASP A 168 20.04 6.64 -12.86
C ASP A 168 21.01 7.84 -12.92
N ASN A 169 20.56 9.04 -12.51
CA ASN A 169 21.36 10.26 -12.69
C ASN A 169 22.09 10.73 -11.42
N ILE A 170 21.61 10.35 -10.23
CA ILE A 170 22.14 10.86 -8.96
C ILE A 170 22.53 9.70 -8.01
N GLY A 171 21.76 8.58 -8.05
CA GLY A 171 21.92 7.42 -7.20
C GLY A 171 20.72 7.17 -6.29
N TRP A 172 20.66 5.98 -5.68
CA TRP A 172 19.51 5.52 -4.90
C TRP A 172 19.16 6.42 -3.70
N SER A 173 20.14 7.05 -3.05
CA SER A 173 19.89 7.94 -1.90
C SER A 173 19.05 9.18 -2.26
N SER A 174 19.07 9.58 -3.54
CA SER A 174 18.31 10.73 -4.03
C SER A 174 16.80 10.56 -3.94
N VAL A 175 16.28 9.34 -3.92
CA VAL A 175 14.85 9.08 -3.74
C VAL A 175 14.36 9.55 -2.38
N PHE A 176 15.22 9.51 -1.36
CA PHE A 176 14.92 10.02 -0.02
C PHE A 176 15.08 11.54 0.06
N TRP A 177 16.06 12.12 -0.67
CA TRP A 177 16.20 13.56 -0.80
C TRP A 177 15.03 14.23 -1.52
N LEU A 178 14.35 13.50 -2.43
CA LEU A 178 13.13 13.96 -3.11
C LEU A 178 12.05 14.42 -2.13
N HIS A 179 11.96 13.78 -0.98
CA HIS A 179 10.93 14.11 0.02
C HIS A 179 11.16 15.49 0.64
N ILE A 180 12.41 15.97 0.77
CA ILE A 180 12.73 17.18 1.53
C ILE A 180 12.09 18.44 0.93
N PRO A 181 12.19 18.74 -0.38
CA PRO A 181 11.51 19.91 -0.95
C PRO A 181 9.97 19.80 -0.87
N ILE A 182 9.41 18.59 -0.99
CA ILE A 182 7.97 18.38 -0.88
C ILE A 182 7.51 18.60 0.57
N LEU A 183 8.27 18.09 1.55
CA LEU A 183 8.02 18.32 2.98
C LEU A 183 8.12 19.81 3.33
N ALA A 184 9.12 20.52 2.82
CA ALA A 184 9.26 21.95 3.03
C ALA A 184 8.04 22.72 2.50
N ALA A 185 7.54 22.37 1.31
CA ALA A 185 6.32 22.95 0.74
C ALA A 185 5.10 22.64 1.61
N ALA A 186 4.95 21.40 2.10
CA ALA A 186 3.89 21.01 3.02
C ALA A 186 3.95 21.81 4.33
N LEU A 187 5.12 21.88 4.96
CA LEU A 187 5.33 22.61 6.22
C LEU A 187 5.04 24.12 6.08
N ILE A 188 5.49 24.75 5.00
CA ILE A 188 5.15 26.16 4.68
C ILE A 188 3.64 26.30 4.50
N GLY A 189 3.01 25.37 3.77
CA GLY A 189 1.58 25.34 3.58
C GLY A 189 0.77 25.20 4.87
N MET A 190 1.32 24.57 5.92
CA MET A 190 0.65 24.41 7.21
C MET A 190 0.35 25.76 7.91
N ILE A 191 0.98 26.86 7.51
CA ILE A 191 0.66 28.21 8.01
C ILE A 191 -0.79 28.57 7.71
N PHE A 192 -1.31 28.13 6.57
CA PHE A 192 -2.68 28.43 6.11
C PHE A 192 -3.74 27.47 6.67
N VAL A 193 -3.32 26.33 7.23
CA VAL A 193 -4.21 25.30 7.76
C VAL A 193 -4.69 25.71 9.15
N PRO A 194 -6.02 25.75 9.40
CA PRO A 194 -6.55 26.02 10.73
C PRO A 194 -6.29 24.80 11.66
N GLU A 195 -6.13 25.08 12.95
CA GLU A 195 -6.13 24.00 13.95
C GLU A 195 -7.54 23.44 14.09
N SER A 196 -7.65 22.13 14.21
CA SER A 196 -8.90 21.43 14.47
C SER A 196 -8.66 20.22 15.39
N ARG A 197 -9.63 19.95 16.24
CA ARG A 197 -9.63 18.79 17.12
C ARG A 197 -11.05 18.28 17.28
N ASP A 198 -11.21 17.05 17.71
CA ASP A 198 -12.50 16.52 18.13
C ASP A 198 -12.75 16.98 19.59
N GLU A 199 -13.95 17.46 19.89
CA GLU A 199 -14.33 17.87 21.24
C GLU A 199 -14.73 16.66 22.11
N ARG A 200 -14.95 15.50 21.51
CA ARG A 200 -15.21 14.26 22.22
C ARG A 200 -13.93 13.76 22.85
N ASP A 201 -13.98 13.39 24.14
CA ASP A 201 -12.84 12.78 24.84
C ASP A 201 -12.69 11.32 24.39
N LEU A 202 -12.10 11.13 23.20
CA LEU A 202 -11.79 9.81 22.68
C LEU A 202 -10.57 9.27 23.42
N GLY A 203 -10.72 8.17 24.12
CA GLY A 203 -9.62 7.47 24.78
C GLY A 203 -8.50 7.12 23.80
N LEU A 204 -7.25 7.11 24.26
CA LEU A 204 -6.12 6.59 23.47
C LEU A 204 -5.91 5.13 23.82
N ASP A 205 -6.05 4.24 22.85
CA ASP A 205 -5.70 2.84 23.02
C ASP A 205 -4.22 2.59 22.71
N LEU A 206 -3.35 3.11 23.59
CA LEU A 206 -1.92 2.89 23.49
C LEU A 206 -1.53 1.40 23.62
N PRO A 207 -2.15 0.61 24.54
CA PRO A 207 -1.91 -0.82 24.62
C PRO A 207 -2.26 -1.55 23.31
N GLY A 208 -3.42 -1.26 22.70
CA GLY A 208 -3.81 -1.85 21.41
C GLY A 208 -2.82 -1.51 20.29
N ALA A 209 -2.39 -0.26 20.18
CA ALA A 209 -1.40 0.15 19.19
C ALA A 209 -0.04 -0.57 19.36
N LEU A 210 0.45 -0.68 20.58
CA LEU A 210 1.71 -1.37 20.87
C LEU A 210 1.61 -2.87 20.58
N LEU A 211 0.53 -3.52 21.03
CA LEU A 211 0.32 -4.95 20.84
C LEU A 211 0.18 -5.30 19.36
N SER A 212 -0.61 -4.52 18.58
CA SER A 212 -0.78 -4.75 17.15
C SER A 212 0.52 -4.54 16.39
N THR A 213 1.21 -3.42 16.59
CA THR A 213 2.44 -3.09 15.87
C THR A 213 3.54 -4.11 16.17
N THR A 214 3.81 -4.39 17.46
CA THR A 214 4.86 -5.34 17.83
C THR A 214 4.52 -6.77 17.44
N GLY A 215 3.24 -7.17 17.54
CA GLY A 215 2.77 -8.48 17.10
C GLY A 215 2.89 -8.67 15.59
N LEU A 216 2.58 -7.65 14.77
CA LEU A 216 2.76 -7.68 13.33
C LEU A 216 4.24 -7.72 12.93
N ILE A 217 5.09 -6.94 13.59
CA ILE A 217 6.55 -6.98 13.36
C ILE A 217 7.09 -8.38 13.67
N ALA A 218 6.69 -8.99 14.79
CA ALA A 218 7.12 -10.33 15.15
C ALA A 218 6.64 -11.39 14.14
N LEU A 219 5.41 -11.28 13.64
CA LEU A 219 4.86 -12.16 12.61
C LEU A 219 5.68 -12.08 11.32
N VAL A 220 5.88 -10.86 10.82
CA VAL A 220 6.59 -10.62 9.57
C VAL A 220 8.07 -10.98 9.70
N TYR A 221 8.68 -10.73 10.87
CA TYR A 221 10.04 -11.19 11.16
C TYR A 221 10.16 -12.71 11.00
N GLY A 222 9.27 -13.49 11.62
CA GLY A 222 9.28 -14.94 11.49
C GLY A 222 9.12 -15.41 10.04
N ILE A 223 8.31 -14.70 9.24
CA ILE A 223 8.08 -15.02 7.83
C ILE A 223 9.33 -14.69 6.98
N ILE A 224 9.93 -13.52 7.13
CA ILE A 224 11.08 -13.07 6.31
C ILE A 224 12.34 -13.84 6.65
N GLN A 225 12.60 -14.08 7.94
CA GLN A 225 13.83 -14.76 8.38
C GLN A 225 13.74 -16.29 8.36
N GLY A 226 12.52 -16.83 8.27
CA GLY A 226 12.30 -18.28 8.24
C GLY A 226 13.13 -19.05 7.20
N PRO A 227 13.27 -18.58 5.95
CA PRO A 227 14.12 -19.22 4.94
C PRO A 227 15.61 -19.25 5.26
N GLU A 228 16.12 -18.24 5.94
CA GLU A 228 17.56 -18.12 6.27
C GLU A 228 17.90 -18.85 7.57
N ALA A 229 17.15 -18.60 8.64
CA ALA A 229 17.39 -19.17 9.96
C ALA A 229 16.84 -20.60 10.12
N GLY A 230 15.98 -21.06 9.20
CA GLY A 230 15.23 -22.31 9.27
C GLY A 230 13.93 -22.19 10.06
N TRP A 231 12.82 -22.65 9.46
CA TRP A 231 11.45 -22.53 9.99
C TRP A 231 11.24 -23.15 11.39
N SER A 232 12.06 -24.13 11.78
CA SER A 232 12.03 -24.80 13.07
C SER A 232 13.07 -24.28 14.07
N SER A 233 13.83 -23.24 13.72
CA SER A 233 14.81 -22.66 14.64
C SER A 233 14.13 -22.04 15.87
N PRO A 234 14.76 -22.06 17.05
CA PRO A 234 14.20 -21.47 18.27
C PRO A 234 13.82 -20.00 18.09
N GLU A 235 14.62 -19.26 17.33
CA GLU A 235 14.40 -17.85 17.03
C GLU A 235 13.07 -17.62 16.29
N ILE A 236 12.81 -18.37 15.24
CA ILE A 236 11.59 -18.27 14.42
C ILE A 236 10.37 -18.75 15.19
N LEU A 237 10.50 -19.83 15.96
CA LEU A 237 9.41 -20.31 16.83
C LEU A 237 9.05 -19.29 17.91
N VAL A 238 10.05 -18.62 18.49
CA VAL A 238 9.83 -17.53 19.47
C VAL A 238 9.14 -16.35 18.79
N ALA A 239 9.56 -15.96 17.58
CA ALA A 239 8.93 -14.87 16.83
C ALA A 239 7.45 -15.16 16.55
N PHE A 240 7.09 -16.36 16.07
CA PHE A 240 5.69 -16.75 15.87
C PHE A 240 4.90 -16.86 17.18
N GLY A 241 5.52 -17.42 18.25
CA GLY A 241 4.89 -17.48 19.56
C GLY A 241 4.59 -16.09 20.13
N LEU A 242 5.53 -15.15 19.97
CA LEU A 242 5.35 -13.75 20.35
C LEU A 242 4.25 -13.08 19.52
N ALA A 243 4.26 -13.28 18.19
CA ALA A 243 3.22 -12.77 17.29
C ALA A 243 1.81 -13.23 17.72
N VAL A 244 1.62 -14.53 17.93
CA VAL A 244 0.34 -15.10 18.37
C VAL A 244 -0.08 -14.52 19.70
N THR A 245 0.85 -14.41 20.66
CA THR A 245 0.56 -13.88 22.00
C THR A 245 0.15 -12.40 21.95
N LEU A 246 0.92 -11.57 21.23
CA LEU A 246 0.67 -10.13 21.14
C LEU A 246 -0.61 -9.81 20.34
N LEU A 247 -0.83 -10.48 19.20
CA LEU A 247 -2.04 -10.26 18.39
C LEU A 247 -3.30 -10.80 19.07
N THR A 248 -3.18 -11.90 19.83
CA THR A 248 -4.29 -12.36 20.69
C THR A 248 -4.55 -11.37 21.82
N GLY A 249 -3.50 -10.85 22.47
CA GLY A 249 -3.58 -9.79 23.46
C GLY A 249 -4.25 -8.54 22.89
N PHE A 250 -3.88 -8.11 21.69
CA PHE A 250 -4.54 -7.03 20.96
C PHE A 250 -6.04 -7.30 20.80
N ALA A 251 -6.42 -8.47 20.27
CA ALA A 251 -7.83 -8.80 20.08
C ALA A 251 -8.62 -8.81 21.40
N VAL A 252 -8.01 -9.24 22.51
CA VAL A 252 -8.63 -9.22 23.84
C VAL A 252 -8.78 -7.79 24.37
N VAL A 253 -7.77 -6.92 24.19
CA VAL A 253 -7.82 -5.51 24.59
C VAL A 253 -8.92 -4.80 23.81
N GLU A 254 -8.95 -4.93 22.47
CA GLU A 254 -9.98 -4.34 21.61
C GLU A 254 -11.39 -4.82 21.95
N ALA A 255 -11.55 -6.12 22.30
CA ALA A 255 -12.86 -6.67 22.67
C ALA A 255 -13.37 -6.15 24.02
N ARG A 256 -12.49 -5.66 24.89
CA ARG A 256 -12.81 -5.18 26.25
C ARG A 256 -12.73 -3.66 26.40
N SER A 257 -12.13 -2.97 25.43
CA SER A 257 -11.98 -1.52 25.45
C SER A 257 -13.34 -0.82 25.32
N GLU A 258 -13.56 0.22 26.10
CA GLU A 258 -14.72 1.12 25.96
C GLU A 258 -14.58 2.02 24.72
N ALA A 259 -13.34 2.30 24.31
CA ALA A 259 -13.02 3.10 23.13
C ALA A 259 -12.00 2.34 22.23
N PRO A 260 -12.42 1.23 21.58
CA PRO A 260 -11.51 0.43 20.77
C PRO A 260 -11.05 1.19 19.53
N MET A 261 -9.76 1.06 19.16
CA MET A 261 -9.22 1.58 17.90
C MET A 261 -9.80 0.83 16.70
N LEU A 262 -10.00 -0.48 16.86
CA LEU A 262 -10.55 -1.38 15.85
C LEU A 262 -11.81 -2.07 16.38
N PRO A 263 -13.01 -1.48 16.21
CA PRO A 263 -14.23 -2.08 16.71
C PRO A 263 -14.52 -3.43 16.05
N LEU A 264 -14.22 -4.53 16.75
CA LEU A 264 -14.39 -5.89 16.24
C LEU A 264 -15.84 -6.22 15.83
N ARG A 265 -16.82 -5.42 16.28
CA ARG A 265 -18.23 -5.52 15.88
C ARG A 265 -18.43 -5.40 14.36
N PHE A 266 -17.60 -4.62 13.64
CA PHE A 266 -17.69 -4.45 12.20
C PHE A 266 -17.35 -5.74 11.45
N PHE A 267 -16.43 -6.54 11.97
CA PHE A 267 -16.06 -7.83 11.39
C PHE A 267 -17.16 -8.91 11.52
N ARG A 268 -18.23 -8.65 12.25
CA ARG A 268 -19.44 -9.49 12.23
C ARG A 268 -20.31 -9.23 11.01
N GLN A 269 -20.13 -8.12 10.32
CA GLN A 269 -20.85 -7.80 9.10
C GLN A 269 -20.12 -8.42 7.91
N ARG A 270 -20.83 -9.26 7.14
CA ARG A 270 -20.26 -10.06 6.04
C ARG A 270 -19.67 -9.20 4.93
N ASP A 271 -20.36 -8.11 4.57
CA ASP A 271 -19.95 -7.14 3.56
C ASP A 271 -18.67 -6.39 3.94
N PHE A 272 -18.57 -5.93 5.19
CA PHE A 272 -17.37 -5.29 5.73
C PHE A 272 -16.18 -6.25 5.70
N THR A 273 -16.32 -7.41 6.33
CA THR A 273 -15.25 -8.42 6.41
C THR A 273 -14.83 -8.91 5.02
N GLY A 274 -15.82 -9.15 4.14
CA GLY A 274 -15.55 -9.57 2.77
C GLY A 274 -14.78 -8.53 1.99
N ALA A 275 -15.14 -7.24 2.10
CA ALA A 275 -14.47 -6.15 1.41
C ALA A 275 -13.04 -5.93 1.95
N VAL A 276 -12.88 -5.89 3.28
CA VAL A 276 -11.59 -5.70 3.96
C VAL A 276 -10.60 -6.81 3.60
N LEU A 277 -11.02 -8.09 3.71
CA LEU A 277 -10.16 -9.23 3.36
C LEU A 277 -9.82 -9.25 1.87
N THR A 278 -10.81 -9.00 1.00
CA THR A 278 -10.58 -8.94 -0.44
C THR A 278 -9.58 -7.83 -0.79
N LEU A 279 -9.71 -6.66 -0.17
CA LEU A 279 -8.80 -5.53 -0.36
C LEU A 279 -7.36 -5.91 0.01
N GLY A 280 -7.16 -6.51 1.19
CA GLY A 280 -5.85 -6.99 1.62
C GLY A 280 -5.23 -7.98 0.63
N LEU A 281 -5.99 -8.96 0.14
CA LEU A 281 -5.51 -9.95 -0.83
C LEU A 281 -5.21 -9.36 -2.22
N ILE A 282 -5.95 -8.34 -2.65
CA ILE A 282 -5.69 -7.64 -3.91
C ILE A 282 -4.39 -6.85 -3.82
N ILE A 283 -4.18 -6.10 -2.73
CA ILE A 283 -2.95 -5.34 -2.52
C ILE A 283 -1.75 -6.28 -2.30
N PHE A 284 -1.95 -7.42 -1.61
CA PHE A 284 -0.97 -8.49 -1.49
C PHE A 284 -0.40 -8.87 -2.88
N GLY A 285 -1.27 -9.25 -3.82
CA GLY A 285 -0.83 -9.63 -5.17
C GLY A 285 -0.22 -8.46 -5.96
N MET A 286 -0.72 -7.25 -5.75
CA MET A 286 -0.25 -6.06 -6.45
C MET A 286 1.18 -5.68 -6.07
N LEU A 287 1.49 -5.59 -4.78
CA LEU A 287 2.82 -5.18 -4.33
C LEU A 287 3.88 -6.23 -4.62
N VAL A 288 3.55 -7.53 -4.48
CA VAL A 288 4.42 -8.63 -4.90
C VAL A 288 4.81 -8.51 -6.38
N THR A 289 3.82 -8.23 -7.24
CA THR A 289 4.06 -8.12 -8.69
C THR A 289 5.05 -7.00 -8.99
N PHE A 290 4.85 -5.81 -8.43
CA PHE A 290 5.76 -4.69 -8.65
C PHE A 290 7.14 -4.89 -8.02
N PHE A 291 7.22 -5.50 -6.83
CA PHE A 291 8.47 -5.76 -6.14
C PHE A 291 9.43 -6.62 -7.00
N PHE A 292 8.93 -7.72 -7.55
CA PHE A 292 9.78 -8.62 -8.35
C PHE A 292 9.99 -8.13 -9.78
N LEU A 293 9.00 -7.48 -10.41
CA LEU A 293 9.19 -6.92 -11.75
C LEU A 293 10.26 -5.83 -11.78
N THR A 294 10.36 -5.01 -10.74
CA THR A 294 11.40 -3.98 -10.67
C THR A 294 12.80 -4.61 -10.67
N GLN A 295 13.00 -5.67 -9.89
CA GLN A 295 14.27 -6.41 -9.87
C GLN A 295 14.53 -7.13 -11.19
N PHE A 296 13.52 -7.75 -11.79
CA PHE A 296 13.62 -8.38 -13.10
C PHE A 296 14.08 -7.40 -14.18
N PHE A 297 13.45 -6.22 -14.27
CA PHE A 297 13.80 -5.23 -15.29
C PHE A 297 15.21 -4.69 -15.12
N GLN A 298 15.60 -4.36 -13.89
CA GLN A 298 16.88 -3.68 -13.66
C GLN A 298 18.05 -4.65 -13.57
N ILE A 299 17.93 -5.78 -12.88
CA ILE A 299 19.05 -6.70 -12.65
C ILE A 299 19.12 -7.74 -13.77
N VAL A 300 18.00 -8.42 -14.07
CA VAL A 300 18.00 -9.53 -15.03
C VAL A 300 18.05 -9.04 -16.47
N GLN A 301 17.23 -8.04 -16.82
CA GLN A 301 17.22 -7.44 -18.17
C GLN A 301 18.27 -6.33 -18.35
N GLY A 302 18.95 -5.88 -17.28
CA GLY A 302 19.95 -4.83 -17.33
C GLY A 302 19.39 -3.46 -17.76
N ARG A 303 18.09 -3.22 -17.60
CA ARG A 303 17.47 -1.94 -17.93
C ARG A 303 17.81 -0.89 -16.90
N SER A 304 17.88 0.38 -17.31
CA SER A 304 18.03 1.47 -16.35
C SER A 304 16.79 1.56 -15.42
N ALA A 305 16.96 2.17 -14.26
CA ALA A 305 15.85 2.35 -13.33
C ALA A 305 14.73 3.21 -13.93
N PHE A 306 15.08 4.19 -14.77
CA PHE A 306 14.12 5.00 -15.52
C PHE A 306 13.32 4.18 -16.55
N GLU A 307 13.99 3.33 -17.33
CA GLU A 307 13.33 2.43 -18.28
C GLU A 307 12.39 1.44 -17.57
N ALA A 308 12.83 0.89 -16.42
CA ALA A 308 12.00 0.03 -15.58
C ALA A 308 10.74 0.78 -15.09
N GLY A 309 10.89 2.04 -14.68
CA GLY A 309 9.77 2.91 -14.30
C GLY A 309 8.78 3.14 -15.44
N LEU A 310 9.27 3.35 -16.66
CA LEU A 310 8.42 3.50 -17.86
C LEU A 310 7.61 2.23 -18.17
N LEU A 311 8.18 1.04 -17.92
CA LEU A 311 7.48 -0.22 -18.12
C LEU A 311 6.32 -0.46 -17.16
N ILE A 312 6.26 0.28 -16.03
CA ILE A 312 5.14 0.22 -15.07
C ILE A 312 3.99 1.16 -15.47
N ILE A 313 4.23 2.18 -16.30
CA ILE A 313 3.20 3.14 -16.73
C ILE A 313 1.93 2.46 -17.29
N PRO A 314 1.99 1.39 -18.10
CA PRO A 314 0.79 0.73 -18.61
C PRO A 314 -0.18 0.27 -17.53
N ALA A 315 0.34 -0.15 -16.35
CA ALA A 315 -0.51 -0.47 -15.21
C ALA A 315 -1.25 0.78 -14.68
N SER A 316 -0.56 1.91 -14.56
CA SER A 316 -1.16 3.19 -14.14
C SER A 316 -2.19 3.69 -15.14
N VAL A 317 -1.90 3.60 -16.44
CA VAL A 317 -2.85 3.96 -17.51
C VAL A 317 -4.09 3.06 -17.44
N GLY A 318 -3.90 1.74 -17.29
CA GLY A 318 -5.00 0.80 -17.10
C GLY A 318 -5.89 1.19 -15.91
N MET A 319 -5.29 1.53 -14.77
CA MET A 319 -6.00 1.96 -13.57
C MET A 319 -6.80 3.24 -13.81
N ILE A 320 -6.21 4.24 -14.46
CA ILE A 320 -6.88 5.52 -14.80
C ILE A 320 -8.07 5.28 -15.74
N LEU A 321 -7.97 4.36 -16.68
CA LEU A 321 -9.07 4.02 -17.60
C LEU A 321 -10.17 3.20 -16.91
N GLY A 322 -9.82 2.33 -15.98
CA GLY A 322 -10.76 1.48 -15.24
C GLY A 322 -11.58 2.23 -14.19
N ALA A 323 -10.98 3.20 -13.48
CA ALA A 323 -11.60 3.86 -12.34
C ALA A 323 -12.91 4.62 -12.66
N PRO A 324 -13.03 5.41 -13.74
CA PRO A 324 -14.30 6.05 -14.11
C PRO A 324 -15.38 5.02 -14.46
N LEU A 325 -15.01 3.90 -15.07
CA LEU A 325 -15.94 2.83 -15.41
C LEU A 325 -16.51 2.16 -14.16
N SER A 326 -15.74 2.06 -13.08
CA SER A 326 -16.20 1.57 -11.78
C SER A 326 -17.45 2.33 -11.32
N GLY A 327 -17.39 3.67 -11.28
CA GLY A 327 -18.49 4.51 -10.81
C GLY A 327 -19.78 4.40 -11.64
N VAL A 328 -19.65 4.12 -12.94
CA VAL A 328 -20.79 3.91 -13.84
C VAL A 328 -21.35 2.49 -13.72
N LEU A 329 -20.48 1.51 -13.69
CA LEU A 329 -20.87 0.09 -13.72
C LEU A 329 -21.35 -0.39 -12.35
N VAL A 330 -20.85 0.14 -11.24
CA VAL A 330 -21.26 -0.30 -9.89
C VAL A 330 -22.77 -0.17 -9.69
N LYS A 331 -23.39 0.88 -10.25
CA LYS A 331 -24.84 1.11 -10.20
C LYS A 331 -25.64 0.12 -11.05
N LYS A 332 -25.03 -0.44 -12.10
CA LYS A 332 -25.71 -1.35 -13.04
C LYS A 332 -25.58 -2.83 -12.64
N ILE A 333 -24.39 -3.25 -12.25
CA ILE A 333 -24.08 -4.66 -12.00
C ILE A 333 -23.74 -4.96 -10.54
N GLY A 334 -23.57 -3.91 -9.72
CA GLY A 334 -23.24 -4.02 -8.30
C GLY A 334 -21.75 -4.26 -8.01
N PRO A 335 -21.32 -4.02 -6.75
CA PRO A 335 -19.91 -4.08 -6.35
C PRO A 335 -19.31 -5.47 -6.50
N ARG A 336 -20.05 -6.54 -6.18
CA ARG A 336 -19.58 -7.93 -6.28
C ARG A 336 -18.97 -8.23 -7.64
N TYR A 337 -19.72 -7.97 -8.72
CA TYR A 337 -19.28 -8.33 -10.08
C TYR A 337 -18.11 -7.49 -10.56
N LEU A 338 -18.00 -6.24 -10.12
CA LEU A 338 -16.82 -5.41 -10.40
C LEU A 338 -15.57 -5.93 -9.70
N VAL A 339 -15.70 -6.35 -8.44
CA VAL A 339 -14.59 -6.94 -7.68
C VAL A 339 -14.15 -8.28 -8.28
N LEU A 340 -15.11 -9.11 -8.75
CA LEU A 340 -14.80 -10.35 -9.46
C LEU A 340 -14.07 -10.07 -10.79
N ALA A 341 -14.53 -9.08 -11.56
CA ALA A 341 -13.87 -8.67 -12.80
C ALA A 341 -12.45 -8.12 -12.55
N MET A 342 -12.27 -7.32 -11.49
CA MET A 342 -10.96 -6.87 -11.03
C MET A 342 -10.02 -8.03 -10.78
N ALA A 343 -10.41 -8.95 -9.89
CA ALA A 343 -9.57 -10.08 -9.52
C ALA A 343 -9.26 -10.97 -10.74
N GLY A 344 -10.25 -11.21 -11.62
CA GLY A 344 -10.05 -11.95 -12.86
C GLY A 344 -9.06 -11.29 -13.81
N ALA A 345 -9.14 -9.98 -14.01
CA ALA A 345 -8.19 -9.22 -14.83
C ALA A 345 -6.78 -9.23 -14.22
N MET A 346 -6.68 -9.05 -12.90
CA MET A 346 -5.38 -9.09 -12.21
C MET A 346 -4.74 -10.48 -12.28
N ILE A 347 -5.50 -11.56 -12.07
CA ILE A 347 -5.03 -12.94 -12.26
C ILE A 347 -4.53 -13.15 -13.68
N THR A 348 -5.31 -12.71 -14.68
CA THR A 348 -4.93 -12.83 -16.08
C THR A 348 -3.61 -12.10 -16.35
N GLY A 349 -3.47 -10.86 -15.87
CA GLY A 349 -2.23 -10.09 -16.02
C GLY A 349 -1.02 -10.79 -15.38
N VAL A 350 -1.16 -11.25 -14.13
CA VAL A 350 -0.09 -11.95 -13.41
C VAL A 350 0.29 -13.27 -14.09
N LEU A 351 -0.70 -14.08 -14.52
CA LEU A 351 -0.43 -15.34 -15.22
C LEU A 351 0.26 -15.15 -16.57
N LEU A 352 -0.10 -14.10 -17.32
CA LEU A 352 0.60 -13.76 -18.57
C LEU A 352 2.06 -13.35 -18.30
N LEU A 353 2.35 -12.75 -17.15
CA LEU A 353 3.73 -12.40 -16.74
C LEU A 353 4.56 -13.64 -16.35
N THR A 354 3.95 -14.79 -16.04
CA THR A 354 4.73 -16.03 -15.74
C THR A 354 5.44 -16.64 -16.96
N GLY A 355 5.19 -16.14 -18.15
CA GLY A 355 5.89 -16.55 -19.37
C GLY A 355 6.99 -15.58 -19.80
N VAL A 356 7.37 -14.63 -18.95
CA VAL A 356 8.40 -13.63 -19.26
C VAL A 356 9.79 -14.23 -19.02
N GLU A 357 10.65 -14.12 -20.02
CA GLU A 357 12.04 -14.56 -20.08
C GLU A 357 12.98 -13.35 -20.24
N ILE A 358 14.30 -13.57 -20.18
CA ILE A 358 15.31 -12.50 -20.30
C ILE A 358 15.09 -11.68 -21.57
N ASP A 359 14.89 -12.35 -22.71
CA ASP A 359 14.75 -11.76 -24.05
C ASP A 359 13.31 -11.40 -24.41
N SER A 360 12.41 -11.42 -23.44
CA SER A 360 11.00 -11.11 -23.68
C SER A 360 10.80 -9.72 -24.24
N SER A 361 9.93 -9.61 -25.26
CA SER A 361 9.60 -8.34 -25.89
C SER A 361 8.92 -7.39 -24.90
N THR A 362 9.07 -6.09 -25.10
CA THR A 362 8.37 -5.07 -24.28
C THR A 362 6.85 -5.27 -24.29
N LEU A 363 6.26 -5.73 -25.41
CA LEU A 363 4.82 -5.97 -25.52
C LEU A 363 4.33 -7.11 -24.63
N SER A 364 5.12 -8.16 -24.42
CA SER A 364 4.79 -9.28 -23.52
C SER A 364 4.78 -8.87 -22.05
N ILE A 365 5.25 -7.68 -21.73
CA ILE A 365 5.27 -7.11 -20.38
C ILE A 365 4.17 -6.05 -20.22
N ILE A 366 4.09 -5.08 -21.13
CA ILE A 366 3.19 -3.93 -20.98
C ILE A 366 1.72 -4.30 -21.15
N ILE A 367 1.39 -5.29 -22.01
CA ILE A 367 0.00 -5.73 -22.17
C ILE A 367 -0.54 -6.40 -20.89
N PRO A 368 0.14 -7.39 -20.30
CA PRO A 368 -0.27 -7.94 -19.01
C PRO A 368 -0.38 -6.89 -17.88
N LEU A 369 0.57 -5.95 -17.81
CA LEU A 369 0.52 -4.87 -16.84
C LEU A 369 -0.66 -3.92 -17.06
N GLY A 370 -0.99 -3.62 -18.32
CA GLY A 370 -2.17 -2.82 -18.67
C GLY A 370 -3.48 -3.51 -18.24
N ILE A 371 -3.60 -4.82 -18.49
CA ILE A 371 -4.76 -5.63 -18.06
C ILE A 371 -4.85 -5.65 -16.53
N PHE A 372 -3.73 -5.88 -15.85
CA PHE A 372 -3.63 -5.90 -14.40
C PHE A 372 -4.08 -4.57 -13.78
N GLY A 373 -3.54 -3.45 -14.28
CA GLY A 373 -3.89 -2.12 -13.82
C GLY A 373 -5.33 -1.73 -14.13
N PHE A 374 -5.84 -2.09 -15.31
CA PHE A 374 -7.25 -1.88 -15.66
C PHE A 374 -8.19 -2.59 -14.69
N GLY A 375 -7.89 -3.85 -14.36
CA GLY A 375 -8.62 -4.59 -13.33
C GLY A 375 -8.61 -3.87 -12.00
N ALA A 376 -7.44 -3.45 -11.51
CA ALA A 376 -7.31 -2.70 -10.26
C ALA A 376 -8.16 -1.42 -10.27
N GLY A 377 -8.08 -0.61 -11.34
CA GLY A 377 -8.89 0.60 -11.50
C GLY A 377 -10.39 0.32 -11.50
N LEU A 378 -10.81 -0.77 -12.13
CA LEU A 378 -12.22 -1.14 -12.22
C LEU A 378 -12.84 -1.52 -10.87
N GLY A 379 -12.12 -2.24 -10.01
CA GLY A 379 -12.72 -2.80 -8.79
C GLY A 379 -12.37 -2.08 -7.49
N MET A 380 -11.20 -1.41 -7.40
CA MET A 380 -10.75 -0.76 -6.16
C MET A 380 -11.74 0.29 -5.61
N PRO A 381 -12.32 1.20 -6.44
CA PRO A 381 -13.30 2.15 -5.93
C PRO A 381 -14.53 1.45 -5.36
N ALA A 382 -15.08 0.45 -6.07
CA ALA A 382 -16.25 -0.29 -5.61
C ALA A 382 -15.99 -1.07 -4.31
N LEU A 383 -14.76 -1.55 -4.11
CA LEU A 383 -14.36 -2.26 -2.91
C LEU A 383 -14.26 -1.30 -1.71
N THR A 384 -13.61 -0.15 -1.89
CA THR A 384 -13.54 0.92 -0.88
C THR A 384 -14.94 1.43 -0.52
N ASP A 385 -15.80 1.67 -1.50
CA ASP A 385 -17.20 2.08 -1.27
C ASP A 385 -17.95 1.03 -0.45
N THR A 386 -17.71 -0.27 -0.68
CA THR A 386 -18.34 -1.37 0.08
C THR A 386 -17.89 -1.34 1.55
N VAL A 387 -16.59 -1.09 1.83
CA VAL A 387 -16.09 -0.93 3.21
C VAL A 387 -16.78 0.25 3.88
N MET A 388 -16.82 1.41 3.21
CA MET A 388 -17.39 2.64 3.79
C MET A 388 -18.91 2.57 3.97
N ALA A 389 -19.65 1.91 3.08
CA ALA A 389 -21.10 1.73 3.19
C ALA A 389 -21.51 0.79 4.33
N ALA A 390 -20.60 -0.10 4.76
CA ALA A 390 -20.86 -1.03 5.86
C ALA A 390 -20.67 -0.40 7.25
N VAL A 391 -20.13 0.82 7.33
CA VAL A 391 -19.82 1.51 8.59
C VAL A 391 -20.77 2.70 8.77
N PRO A 392 -21.33 2.92 9.99
CA PRO A 392 -22.15 4.10 10.27
C PRO A 392 -21.38 5.41 10.01
N GLU A 393 -22.09 6.47 9.59
CA GLU A 393 -21.47 7.78 9.32
C GLU A 393 -20.67 8.32 10.52
N ALA A 394 -21.11 8.04 11.76
CA ALA A 394 -20.43 8.45 12.99
C ALA A 394 -19.04 7.77 13.15
N ASP A 395 -18.86 6.58 12.57
CA ASP A 395 -17.65 5.77 12.65
C ASP A 395 -16.86 5.77 11.31
N ALA A 396 -17.19 6.65 10.37
CA ALA A 396 -16.58 6.70 9.03
C ALA A 396 -15.04 6.83 9.06
N GLY A 397 -14.49 7.54 10.07
CA GLY A 397 -13.05 7.65 10.28
C GLY A 397 -12.41 6.27 10.57
N VAL A 398 -13.07 5.45 11.39
CA VAL A 398 -12.62 4.08 11.69
C VAL A 398 -12.69 3.21 10.42
N GLY A 399 -13.79 3.32 9.65
CA GLY A 399 -13.94 2.60 8.38
C GLY A 399 -12.82 2.92 7.39
N SER A 400 -12.48 4.20 7.23
CA SER A 400 -11.36 4.65 6.41
C SER A 400 -10.02 4.11 6.90
N ALA A 401 -9.77 4.18 8.20
CA ALA A 401 -8.52 3.69 8.78
C ALA A 401 -8.37 2.17 8.63
N VAL A 402 -9.44 1.39 8.80
CA VAL A 402 -9.42 -0.07 8.55
C VAL A 402 -9.16 -0.36 7.06
N ASN A 403 -9.75 0.41 6.15
CA ASN A 403 -9.47 0.30 4.71
C ASN A 403 -7.97 0.50 4.42
N ASP A 404 -7.36 1.53 4.99
CA ASP A 404 -5.95 1.83 4.78
C ASP A 404 -5.04 0.78 5.46
N VAL A 405 -5.32 0.40 6.71
CA VAL A 405 -4.60 -0.68 7.41
C VAL A 405 -4.66 -1.99 6.61
N SER A 406 -5.82 -2.33 6.03
CA SER A 406 -5.96 -3.55 5.22
C SER A 406 -5.10 -3.54 3.98
N ARG A 407 -4.95 -2.37 3.35
CA ARG A 407 -4.06 -2.19 2.19
C ARG A 407 -2.60 -2.37 2.59
N GLU A 408 -2.17 -1.67 3.65
CA GLU A 408 -0.79 -1.72 4.10
C GLU A 408 -0.39 -3.13 4.58
N LEU A 409 -1.22 -3.76 5.41
CA LEU A 409 -0.98 -5.13 5.88
C LEU A 409 -1.00 -6.15 4.73
N GLY A 410 -1.94 -6.01 3.78
CA GLY A 410 -1.99 -6.88 2.62
C GLY A 410 -0.68 -6.81 1.82
N GLY A 411 -0.16 -5.61 1.62
CA GLY A 411 1.11 -5.38 0.93
C GLY A 411 2.32 -5.96 1.66
N ALA A 412 2.47 -5.65 2.95
CA ALA A 412 3.56 -6.16 3.77
C ALA A 412 3.57 -7.70 3.84
N LEU A 413 2.41 -8.30 4.14
CA LEU A 413 2.29 -9.77 4.16
C LEU A 413 2.56 -10.39 2.78
N GLY A 414 2.20 -9.69 1.69
CA GLY A 414 2.49 -10.13 0.33
C GLY A 414 3.98 -10.21 0.07
N ILE A 415 4.69 -9.12 0.29
CA ILE A 415 6.13 -9.03 0.08
C ILE A 415 6.85 -10.02 1.00
N ALA A 416 6.49 -10.07 2.29
CA ALA A 416 7.12 -10.98 3.25
C ALA A 416 6.91 -12.45 2.85
N THR A 417 5.67 -12.88 2.58
CA THR A 417 5.37 -14.30 2.33
C THR A 417 5.90 -14.76 0.97
N ILE A 418 5.54 -14.08 -0.11
CA ILE A 418 5.98 -14.49 -1.45
C ILE A 418 7.48 -14.24 -1.61
N GLY A 419 8.00 -13.15 -1.05
CA GLY A 419 9.43 -12.88 -1.06
C GLY A 419 10.24 -13.97 -0.38
N SER A 420 9.78 -14.48 0.77
CA SER A 420 10.42 -15.61 1.45
C SER A 420 10.38 -16.90 0.62
N PHE A 421 9.25 -17.18 -0.03
CA PHE A 421 9.15 -18.30 -0.97
C PHE A 421 10.12 -18.15 -2.15
N VAL A 422 10.11 -16.97 -2.79
CA VAL A 422 11.00 -16.68 -3.93
C VAL A 422 12.46 -16.77 -3.53
N SER A 423 12.83 -16.24 -2.35
CA SER A 423 14.20 -16.35 -1.81
C SER A 423 14.62 -17.80 -1.60
N SER A 424 13.74 -18.64 -1.01
CA SER A 424 14.02 -20.07 -0.81
C SER A 424 14.20 -20.81 -2.15
N PHE A 425 13.32 -20.59 -3.12
CA PHE A 425 13.40 -21.20 -4.45
C PHE A 425 14.64 -20.71 -5.20
N TYR A 426 14.94 -19.43 -5.15
CA TYR A 426 16.13 -18.85 -5.77
C TYR A 426 17.39 -19.50 -5.23
N ARG A 427 17.54 -19.57 -3.89
CA ARG A 427 18.70 -20.19 -3.23
C ARG A 427 18.87 -21.66 -3.60
N SER A 428 17.77 -22.43 -3.62
CA SER A 428 17.78 -23.82 -4.04
C SER A 428 18.24 -23.99 -5.48
N ASN A 429 17.63 -23.22 -6.40
CA ASN A 429 17.94 -23.28 -7.84
C ASN A 429 19.40 -22.87 -8.14
N VAL A 430 19.91 -21.83 -7.43
CA VAL A 430 21.33 -21.41 -7.53
C VAL A 430 22.24 -22.51 -7.04
N SER A 431 21.92 -23.12 -5.88
CA SER A 431 22.71 -24.23 -5.34
C SER A 431 22.77 -25.39 -6.32
N ASP A 432 21.63 -25.83 -6.85
CA ASP A 432 21.55 -26.94 -7.80
C ASP A 432 22.32 -26.66 -9.10
N ALA A 433 22.34 -25.42 -9.56
CA ALA A 433 23.02 -25.02 -10.81
C ALA A 433 24.54 -24.84 -10.65
N LEU A 434 25.01 -24.40 -9.47
CA LEU A 434 26.40 -23.96 -9.28
C LEU A 434 27.24 -24.92 -8.41
N VAL A 435 26.63 -25.86 -7.68
CA VAL A 435 27.37 -26.88 -6.90
C VAL A 435 28.32 -27.67 -7.80
N GLY A 436 29.60 -27.72 -7.41
CA GLY A 436 30.65 -28.36 -8.19
C GLY A 436 31.23 -27.55 -9.35
N THR A 437 30.64 -26.38 -9.65
CA THR A 437 31.13 -25.46 -10.70
C THR A 437 31.98 -24.34 -10.10
N VAL A 438 31.60 -23.84 -8.92
CA VAL A 438 32.32 -22.83 -8.16
C VAL A 438 32.48 -23.25 -6.69
N PRO A 439 33.36 -22.60 -5.89
CA PRO A 439 33.49 -22.89 -4.45
C PRO A 439 32.15 -22.66 -3.72
N ASN A 440 31.90 -23.47 -2.67
CA ASN A 440 30.64 -23.37 -1.92
C ASN A 440 30.41 -21.99 -1.31
N GLU A 441 31.45 -21.26 -0.91
CA GLU A 441 31.38 -19.89 -0.41
C GLU A 441 30.76 -18.93 -1.47
N VAL A 442 31.12 -19.13 -2.75
CA VAL A 442 30.54 -18.38 -3.88
C VAL A 442 29.06 -18.76 -4.07
N VAL A 443 28.72 -20.06 -3.97
CA VAL A 443 27.31 -20.51 -4.08
C VAL A 443 26.45 -19.88 -2.98
N GLU A 444 26.94 -19.83 -1.73
CA GLU A 444 26.23 -19.22 -0.60
C GLU A 444 25.99 -17.72 -0.84
N LEU A 445 27.02 -16.97 -1.23
CA LEU A 445 26.91 -15.53 -1.52
C LEU A 445 25.95 -15.24 -2.68
N VAL A 446 26.09 -15.97 -3.79
CA VAL A 446 25.20 -15.83 -4.96
C VAL A 446 23.76 -16.17 -4.58
N GLY A 447 23.56 -17.12 -3.67
CA GLY A 447 22.24 -17.51 -3.17
C GLY A 447 21.52 -16.46 -2.30
N GLU A 448 22.19 -15.39 -1.86
CA GLU A 448 21.54 -14.34 -1.07
C GLU A 448 20.55 -13.51 -1.90
N SER A 449 20.95 -13.09 -3.10
CA SER A 449 20.07 -12.39 -4.05
C SER A 449 20.70 -12.31 -5.44
N VAL A 450 19.86 -12.08 -6.47
CA VAL A 450 20.33 -11.84 -7.84
C VAL A 450 21.18 -10.56 -7.94
N GLY A 451 20.95 -9.56 -7.07
CA GLY A 451 21.78 -8.36 -6.98
C GLY A 451 23.19 -8.66 -6.46
N VAL A 452 23.31 -9.44 -5.38
CA VAL A 452 24.61 -9.90 -4.85
C VAL A 452 25.32 -10.79 -5.85
N ALA A 453 24.59 -11.65 -6.56
CA ALA A 453 25.14 -12.48 -7.63
C ALA A 453 25.84 -11.65 -8.71
N THR A 454 25.28 -10.49 -9.08
CA THR A 454 25.88 -9.59 -10.07
C THR A 454 27.23 -9.04 -9.59
N VAL A 455 27.34 -8.65 -8.33
CA VAL A 455 28.57 -8.13 -7.73
C VAL A 455 29.63 -9.22 -7.61
N VAL A 456 29.25 -10.41 -7.14
CA VAL A 456 30.15 -11.57 -7.00
C VAL A 456 30.68 -11.99 -8.38
N ALA A 457 29.81 -12.13 -9.37
CA ALA A 457 30.19 -12.52 -10.72
C ALA A 457 31.21 -11.56 -11.36
N ALA A 458 31.09 -10.25 -11.11
CA ALA A 458 32.03 -9.24 -11.60
C ALA A 458 33.44 -9.38 -10.99
N SER A 459 33.59 -10.05 -9.85
CA SER A 459 34.87 -10.31 -9.19
C SER A 459 35.57 -11.62 -9.63
N LEU A 460 34.86 -12.45 -10.41
CA LEU A 460 35.34 -13.74 -10.88
C LEU A 460 35.97 -13.64 -12.29
N PRO A 461 36.76 -14.66 -12.72
CA PRO A 461 37.20 -14.74 -14.11
C PRO A 461 35.99 -14.72 -15.07
N GLU A 462 36.11 -14.09 -16.22
CA GLU A 462 35.03 -13.76 -17.17
C GLU A 462 34.12 -14.97 -17.50
N GLU A 463 34.67 -16.14 -17.81
CA GLU A 463 33.89 -17.35 -18.11
C GLU A 463 33.09 -17.85 -16.89
N VAL A 464 33.69 -17.81 -15.71
CA VAL A 464 33.04 -18.25 -14.46
C VAL A 464 31.97 -17.25 -14.06
N GLY A 465 32.29 -15.95 -14.15
CA GLY A 465 31.33 -14.86 -13.88
C GLY A 465 30.11 -14.92 -14.80
N ALA A 466 30.31 -15.16 -16.09
CA ALA A 466 29.22 -15.36 -17.05
C ALA A 466 28.33 -16.57 -16.70
N THR A 467 28.93 -17.67 -16.27
CA THR A 467 28.20 -18.87 -15.83
C THR A 467 27.37 -18.59 -14.58
N VAL A 468 27.95 -17.89 -13.59
CA VAL A 468 27.29 -17.51 -12.34
C VAL A 468 26.10 -16.58 -12.62
N ILE A 469 26.27 -15.55 -13.47
CA ILE A 469 25.19 -14.62 -13.84
C ILE A 469 24.06 -15.33 -14.59
N ALA A 470 24.37 -16.20 -15.52
CA ALA A 470 23.36 -16.95 -16.26
C ALA A 470 22.53 -17.85 -15.32
N ALA A 471 23.20 -18.59 -14.42
CA ALA A 471 22.54 -19.43 -13.41
C ALA A 471 21.67 -18.60 -12.45
N ALA A 472 22.18 -17.46 -11.95
CA ALA A 472 21.45 -16.58 -11.05
C ALA A 472 20.22 -15.95 -11.72
N ASN A 473 20.35 -15.47 -12.95
CA ASN A 473 19.23 -14.89 -13.70
C ASN A 473 18.14 -15.93 -13.97
N GLN A 474 18.50 -17.14 -14.40
CA GLN A 474 17.53 -18.21 -14.62
C GLN A 474 16.84 -18.62 -13.31
N ALA A 475 17.61 -18.80 -12.24
CA ALA A 475 17.09 -19.12 -10.91
C ALA A 475 16.10 -18.05 -10.41
N PHE A 476 16.39 -16.76 -10.67
CA PHE A 476 15.49 -15.66 -10.30
C PHE A 476 14.20 -15.69 -11.11
N ILE A 477 14.27 -15.90 -12.42
CA ILE A 477 13.08 -15.99 -13.30
C ILE A 477 12.17 -17.13 -12.85
N ASP A 478 12.72 -18.31 -12.60
CA ASP A 478 11.96 -19.48 -12.17
C ASP A 478 11.29 -19.25 -10.81
N ALA A 479 12.03 -18.64 -9.86
CA ALA A 479 11.52 -18.29 -8.55
C ALA A 479 10.41 -17.20 -8.63
N MET A 480 10.61 -16.14 -9.41
CA MET A 480 9.64 -15.08 -9.66
C MET A 480 8.36 -15.65 -10.29
N ASN A 481 8.49 -16.49 -11.32
CA ASN A 481 7.36 -17.13 -11.98
C ASN A 481 6.55 -18.00 -11.01
N THR A 482 7.23 -18.71 -10.10
CA THR A 482 6.60 -19.48 -9.04
C THR A 482 5.87 -18.54 -8.06
N GLY A 483 6.49 -17.44 -7.65
CA GLY A 483 5.89 -16.40 -6.82
C GLY A 483 4.63 -15.81 -7.46
N PHE A 484 4.64 -15.54 -8.77
CA PHE A 484 3.47 -15.04 -9.50
C PHE A 484 2.34 -16.08 -9.57
N ARG A 485 2.64 -17.38 -9.73
CA ARG A 485 1.62 -18.44 -9.66
C ARG A 485 0.98 -18.53 -8.27
N ILE A 486 1.77 -18.41 -7.21
CA ILE A 486 1.26 -18.39 -5.83
C ILE A 486 0.41 -17.12 -5.62
N SER A 487 0.86 -15.96 -6.09
CA SER A 487 0.09 -14.71 -6.04
C SER A 487 -1.25 -14.83 -6.77
N ALA A 488 -1.28 -15.44 -7.96
CA ALA A 488 -2.51 -15.72 -8.68
C ALA A 488 -3.46 -16.63 -7.88
N ALA A 489 -2.95 -17.67 -7.20
CA ALA A 489 -3.74 -18.54 -6.34
C ALA A 489 -4.34 -17.77 -5.14
N VAL A 490 -3.57 -16.85 -4.54
CA VAL A 490 -4.08 -15.94 -3.49
C VAL A 490 -5.20 -15.04 -4.03
N LEU A 491 -5.05 -14.50 -5.23
CA LEU A 491 -6.10 -13.70 -5.88
C LEU A 491 -7.36 -14.52 -6.20
N VAL A 492 -7.23 -15.84 -6.46
CA VAL A 492 -8.40 -16.73 -6.57
C VAL A 492 -9.16 -16.82 -5.24
N SER A 493 -8.46 -16.85 -4.10
CA SER A 493 -9.15 -16.80 -2.79
C SER A 493 -9.89 -15.48 -2.57
N ALA A 494 -9.37 -14.36 -3.09
CA ALA A 494 -10.09 -13.08 -3.11
C ALA A 494 -11.41 -13.17 -3.93
N ILE A 495 -11.41 -13.89 -5.07
CA ILE A 495 -12.64 -14.17 -5.83
C ILE A 495 -13.66 -14.93 -4.98
N VAL A 496 -13.23 -15.98 -4.28
CA VAL A 496 -14.12 -16.79 -3.43
C VAL A 496 -14.72 -15.95 -2.30
N ILE A 497 -13.89 -15.15 -1.62
CA ILE A 497 -14.34 -14.25 -0.54
C ILE A 497 -15.30 -13.20 -1.09
N ALA A 498 -14.97 -12.55 -2.20
CA ALA A 498 -15.82 -11.54 -2.82
C ALA A 498 -17.17 -12.14 -3.25
N PHE A 499 -17.16 -13.31 -3.87
CA PHE A 499 -18.37 -13.98 -4.30
C PHE A 499 -19.30 -14.36 -3.14
N THR A 500 -18.74 -14.78 -2.01
CA THR A 500 -19.50 -15.28 -0.85
C THR A 500 -19.94 -14.18 0.10
N LEU A 501 -19.10 -13.14 0.30
CA LEU A 501 -19.30 -12.15 1.36
C LEU A 501 -19.72 -10.76 0.85
N ILE A 502 -19.27 -10.32 -0.35
CA ILE A 502 -19.64 -8.99 -0.88
C ILE A 502 -21.08 -9.01 -1.40
N PRO A 503 -21.91 -8.01 -1.10
CA PRO A 503 -23.31 -7.96 -1.55
C PRO A 503 -23.41 -7.72 -3.06
N ARG A 504 -24.53 -8.17 -3.66
CA ARG A 504 -24.82 -7.92 -5.09
C ARG A 504 -25.15 -6.45 -5.35
N GLN A 505 -25.83 -5.80 -4.41
CA GLN A 505 -26.24 -4.39 -4.46
C GLN A 505 -25.80 -3.67 -3.19
N MET A 506 -25.57 -2.37 -3.24
CA MET A 506 -25.18 -1.60 -2.07
C MET A 506 -26.36 -1.40 -1.11
N ARG A 507 -26.11 -1.45 0.21
CA ARG A 507 -27.15 -1.34 1.26
C ARG A 507 -28.00 -0.07 1.17
N ALA A 508 -27.44 1.06 0.72
CA ALA A 508 -28.20 2.30 0.54
C ALA A 508 -29.28 2.22 -0.54
N GLU A 509 -29.02 1.43 -1.61
CA GLU A 509 -30.01 1.17 -2.65
C GLU A 509 -31.07 0.18 -2.15
N GLN A 510 -30.70 -0.83 -1.37
CA GLN A 510 -31.62 -1.78 -0.73
C GLN A 510 -32.59 -1.07 0.22
N ALA A 511 -32.09 -0.17 1.10
CA ALA A 511 -32.94 0.61 2.00
C ALA A 511 -33.89 1.56 1.26
N THR A 512 -33.52 2.01 0.07
CA THR A 512 -34.36 2.86 -0.78
C THR A 512 -35.40 2.02 -1.55
N GLU A 513 -35.05 0.81 -1.99
CA GLU A 513 -36.00 -0.13 -2.58
C GLU A 513 -36.98 -0.68 -1.53
N GLU A 514 -36.52 -1.05 -0.34
CA GLU A 514 -37.39 -1.47 0.76
C GLU A 514 -38.37 -0.37 1.17
N ARG A 515 -37.93 0.90 1.26
CA ARG A 515 -38.84 2.04 1.48
C ARG A 515 -39.85 2.24 0.35
N LYS A 516 -39.48 1.98 -0.90
CA LYS A 516 -40.40 2.06 -2.03
C LYS A 516 -41.40 0.91 -2.07
N VAL A 517 -41.04 -0.25 -1.53
CA VAL A 517 -41.92 -1.43 -1.42
C VAL A 517 -42.86 -1.28 -0.23
N ASP A 518 -42.39 -0.72 0.89
CA ASP A 518 -43.21 -0.51 2.11
C ASP A 518 -44.10 0.75 2.04
N ASP A 519 -43.84 1.69 1.14
CA ASP A 519 -44.71 2.84 0.85
C ASP A 519 -45.13 2.84 -0.63
N PRO A 520 -46.02 1.92 -1.04
CA PRO A 520 -46.60 1.90 -2.39
C PRO A 520 -47.56 3.08 -2.65
N ALA A 521 -47.84 3.90 -1.65
CA ALA A 521 -48.76 5.03 -1.71
C ALA A 521 -48.08 6.34 -1.24
N GLY A 522 -46.99 6.74 -1.92
CA GLY A 522 -46.66 8.16 -2.07
C GLY A 522 -47.69 8.79 -2.97
N ALA A 523 -48.98 8.63 -2.66
CA ALA A 523 -50.05 9.27 -3.34
C ALA A 523 -49.91 10.78 -3.13
N VAL A 524 -49.57 11.46 -4.20
CA VAL A 524 -49.83 12.90 -4.39
C VAL A 524 -51.28 13.17 -3.96
N PRO A 525 -51.56 14.03 -2.98
CA PRO A 525 -52.93 14.45 -2.71
C PRO A 525 -53.44 15.17 -3.98
N GLU A 526 -54.51 14.66 -4.58
CA GLU A 526 -55.23 15.38 -5.60
C GLU A 526 -55.60 16.76 -5.05
N PRO A 527 -55.42 17.84 -5.83
CA PRO A 527 -55.97 19.15 -5.46
C PRO A 527 -57.49 19.02 -5.46
N SER A 528 -58.11 19.13 -4.28
CA SER A 528 -59.55 19.22 -4.15
C SER A 528 -60.05 20.42 -4.94
N ALA A 529 -60.87 20.14 -5.94
CA ALA A 529 -61.67 21.14 -6.61
C ALA A 529 -62.70 21.72 -5.62
N ALA A 530 -62.62 22.99 -5.33
CA ALA A 530 -63.71 23.87 -4.97
C ALA A 530 -63.37 25.29 -5.35
#